data_46a3a04f41fa52ada3b5fb0f8a2e3844
#
_entry.id   46a3a04f41fa52ada3b5fb0f8a2e3844
#
_cell.length_a   1.000
_cell.length_b   1.000
_cell.length_c   1.000
_cell.angle_alpha   90.00
_cell.angle_beta   90.00
_cell.angle_gamma   90.00
#
_symmetry.space_group_name_H-M   'P 1'
#
loop_
_entity.id
_entity.type
_entity.pdbx_description
1 polymer ?
#
loop_
_entity_poly.entity_id
_entity_poly.type
_entity_poly.pdbx_seq_one_letter_code
_entity_poly.pdbx_strand_id
1 'polypeptide(L)'
;MSTRTPARTHRRLTRLAAAAAVTVMTVAVALVGISTAAQAAGCRAAPYSAKLGAVDAFMQYNGVETISYPKYPSYYRATSQCRDIQIRNTGNGKDYGPFDACVNFYGRATCNYWTHVPVGQWRNIATNVKDGTKFYVWVRIDLGRYYGFTAVGDW
;
A
#
# COMPACT_ATOMS: atom_id res chain seq x y z
N MET A 1 57.68 -63.39 52.63
CA MET A 1 57.96 -63.49 51.18
C MET A 1 57.18 -62.44 50.49
N SER A 2 57.88 -61.55 49.96
CA SER A 2 57.53 -60.32 49.23
C SER A 2 56.90 -60.60 47.89
N THR A 3 55.92 -59.87 47.47
CA THR A 3 55.85 -59.38 46.12
C THR A 3 54.91 -58.16 45.96
N ARG A 4 55.54 -57.13 45.49
CA ARG A 4 55.02 -55.83 45.14
C ARG A 4 54.18 -55.91 43.89
N THR A 5 53.14 -55.09 43.84
CA THR A 5 52.40 -54.82 42.58
C THR A 5 52.40 -53.29 42.37
N PRO A 6 52.74 -52.81 41.17
CA PRO A 6 52.77 -51.39 40.92
C PRO A 6 51.44 -50.86 40.39
N ALA A 7 51.16 -49.68 40.79
CA ALA A 7 50.10 -48.80 40.30
C ALA A 7 50.29 -48.49 38.79
N ARG A 8 49.20 -48.48 38.02
CA ARG A 8 49.14 -47.86 36.70
C ARG A 8 48.02 -46.83 36.63
N THR A 9 48.51 -45.68 36.55
CA THR A 9 47.84 -44.44 36.21
C THR A 9 46.95 -44.53 35.01
N HIS A 10 45.70 -44.19 35.14
CA HIS A 10 44.86 -43.70 34.04
C HIS A 10 44.45 -42.26 34.29
N ARG A 11 45.36 -41.38 33.98
CA ARG A 11 45.10 -39.96 33.71
C ARG A 11 45.07 -39.83 32.18
N ARG A 12 44.06 -39.15 31.69
CA ARG A 12 43.87 -38.55 30.36
C ARG A 12 42.71 -39.18 29.60
N LEU A 13 41.53 -38.58 29.80
CA LEU A 13 40.51 -38.45 28.77
C LEU A 13 39.32 -37.65 29.37
N THR A 14 39.56 -36.43 29.78
CA THR A 14 38.46 -35.47 30.09
C THR A 14 38.92 -34.04 29.77
N ARG A 15 39.18 -33.83 28.50
CA ARG A 15 39.29 -32.42 27.99
C ARG A 15 39.06 -32.47 26.48
N LEU A 16 37.84 -32.59 26.03
CA LEU A 16 37.45 -32.28 24.64
C LEU A 16 35.92 -32.41 24.50
N ALA A 17 35.15 -31.75 25.35
CA ALA A 17 33.71 -31.68 25.17
C ALA A 17 33.14 -30.34 25.73
N ALA A 18 33.78 -29.22 25.39
CA ALA A 18 33.27 -27.91 25.85
C ALA A 18 33.54 -26.81 24.82
N ALA A 19 33.45 -27.09 23.52
CA ALA A 19 33.70 -26.07 22.51
C ALA A 19 32.70 -26.14 21.30
N ALA A 20 31.54 -26.77 21.45
CA ALA A 20 30.59 -26.90 20.32
C ALA A 20 29.18 -26.39 20.62
N ALA A 21 28.99 -25.57 21.65
CA ALA A 21 27.65 -25.13 22.06
C ALA A 21 27.40 -23.60 22.01
N VAL A 22 28.24 -22.82 21.32
CA VAL A 22 28.05 -21.33 21.31
C VAL A 22 27.78 -20.75 19.93
N THR A 23 27.74 -21.52 18.85
CA THR A 23 27.63 -20.96 17.50
C THR A 23 26.27 -21.13 16.83
N VAL A 24 25.19 -21.50 17.52
CA VAL A 24 23.86 -21.69 16.88
C VAL A 24 22.82 -20.62 17.28
N MET A 25 23.14 -19.65 18.12
CA MET A 25 22.16 -18.68 18.61
C MET A 25 22.17 -17.29 17.95
N THR A 26 22.89 -17.07 16.86
CA THR A 26 22.97 -15.71 16.25
C THR A 26 22.36 -15.60 14.85
N VAL A 27 21.62 -16.57 14.33
CA VAL A 27 21.01 -16.48 12.99
C VAL A 27 19.49 -16.28 13.01
N ALA A 28 18.83 -16.33 14.17
CA ALA A 28 17.36 -16.29 14.24
C ALA A 28 16.73 -14.90 14.40
N VAL A 29 17.48 -13.80 14.43
CA VAL A 29 16.90 -12.46 14.67
C VAL A 29 16.80 -11.59 13.42
N ALA A 30 17.28 -12.03 12.27
CA ALA A 30 17.32 -11.19 11.04
C ALA A 30 16.12 -11.36 10.09
N LEU A 31 15.08 -12.11 10.44
CA LEU A 31 13.98 -12.42 9.51
C LEU A 31 12.62 -11.80 9.86
N VAL A 32 12.51 -10.92 10.83
CA VAL A 32 11.21 -10.32 11.21
C VAL A 32 11.02 -8.88 10.69
N GLY A 33 11.98 -8.33 9.95
CA GLY A 33 11.98 -6.90 9.59
C GLY A 33 11.63 -6.52 8.14
N ILE A 34 11.22 -7.43 7.24
CA ILE A 34 11.17 -7.10 5.80
C ILE A 34 9.76 -7.15 5.17
N SER A 35 8.69 -7.30 5.92
CA SER A 35 7.35 -7.43 5.31
C SER A 35 6.59 -6.12 5.06
N THR A 36 7.09 -4.96 5.49
CA THR A 36 6.36 -3.69 5.31
C THR A 36 6.78 -2.87 4.08
N ALA A 37 7.98 -3.07 3.56
CA ALA A 37 8.46 -2.32 2.39
C ALA A 37 7.98 -2.92 1.05
N ALA A 38 7.74 -4.23 0.97
CA ALA A 38 7.32 -4.90 -0.27
C ALA A 38 5.84 -4.62 -0.61
N GLN A 39 4.97 -4.45 0.38
CA GLN A 39 3.57 -4.07 0.14
C GLN A 39 3.44 -2.62 -0.33
N ALA A 40 4.30 -1.73 0.13
CA ALA A 40 4.33 -0.34 -0.35
C ALA A 40 4.86 -0.22 -1.79
N ALA A 41 5.68 -1.14 -2.25
CA ALA A 41 6.21 -1.15 -3.62
C ALA A 41 5.21 -1.70 -4.66
N GLY A 42 4.21 -2.49 -4.23
CA GLY A 42 3.14 -2.98 -5.11
C GLY A 42 2.08 -1.92 -5.41
N CYS A 43 1.91 -0.97 -4.50
CA CYS A 43 1.01 0.17 -4.69
C CYS A 43 1.69 1.24 -5.53
N ARG A 44 0.93 1.89 -6.42
CA ARG A 44 1.42 2.92 -7.36
C ARG A 44 2.24 2.34 -8.51
N ALA A 45 2.18 1.04 -8.75
CA ALA A 45 2.83 0.36 -9.86
C ALA A 45 1.79 -0.11 -10.89
N ALA A 46 2.13 0.01 -12.17
CA ALA A 46 1.27 -0.52 -13.23
C ALA A 46 1.30 -2.07 -13.25
N PRO A 47 0.19 -2.75 -13.57
CA PRO A 47 -1.10 -2.16 -13.96
C PRO A 47 -1.87 -1.60 -12.77
N TYR A 48 -2.39 -0.39 -12.90
CA TYR A 48 -3.19 0.25 -11.86
C TYR A 48 -4.57 -0.38 -11.73
N SER A 49 -5.16 -0.31 -10.52
CA SER A 49 -6.48 -0.87 -10.20
C SER A 49 -7.59 -0.23 -11.03
N ALA A 50 -7.49 1.05 -11.35
CA ALA A 50 -8.44 1.75 -12.21
C ALA A 50 -7.83 2.91 -12.98
N LYS A 51 -8.47 3.24 -14.10
CA LYS A 51 -8.33 4.52 -14.79
C LYS A 51 -9.63 5.31 -14.60
N LEU A 52 -9.48 6.57 -14.22
CA LEU A 52 -10.58 7.49 -14.01
C LEU A 52 -10.38 8.68 -14.93
N GLY A 53 -11.47 9.23 -15.43
CA GLY A 53 -11.42 10.43 -16.25
C GLY A 53 -12.79 10.78 -16.75
N ALA A 54 -13.05 12.05 -16.86
CA ALA A 54 -14.19 12.60 -17.56
C ALA A 54 -13.65 13.50 -18.64
N VAL A 55 -14.01 13.17 -19.86
CA VAL A 55 -13.69 13.93 -21.07
C VAL A 55 -15.05 14.29 -21.68
N ASP A 56 -15.20 15.51 -22.12
CA ASP A 56 -16.31 15.97 -22.96
C ASP A 56 -17.70 16.22 -22.33
N ALA A 57 -17.87 16.21 -21.04
CA ALA A 57 -19.15 16.68 -20.46
C ALA A 57 -19.31 18.23 -20.42
N PHE A 58 -18.47 18.99 -21.10
CA PHE A 58 -17.87 20.19 -20.59
C PHE A 58 -18.28 21.50 -21.19
N MET A 59 -19.02 21.49 -22.23
CA MET A 59 -19.40 22.76 -22.88
C MET A 59 -20.62 23.45 -22.25
N GLN A 60 -21.20 22.86 -21.20
CA GLN A 60 -22.46 23.38 -20.64
C GLN A 60 -22.46 23.79 -19.17
N TYR A 61 -21.39 23.51 -18.39
CA TYR A 61 -21.40 23.78 -16.98
C TYR A 61 -20.25 24.70 -16.56
N ASN A 62 -20.60 25.92 -16.16
CA ASN A 62 -19.69 26.80 -15.42
C ASN A 62 -19.86 26.48 -13.92
N GLY A 63 -18.86 25.85 -13.29
CA GLY A 63 -18.89 25.61 -11.86
C GLY A 63 -18.16 24.36 -11.41
N VAL A 64 -18.33 24.04 -10.14
CA VAL A 64 -17.75 22.86 -9.51
C VAL A 64 -18.71 21.68 -9.63
N GLU A 65 -18.26 20.62 -10.29
CA GLU A 65 -19.04 19.37 -10.44
C GLU A 65 -18.42 18.24 -9.61
N THR A 66 -19.30 17.35 -9.11
CA THR A 66 -18.90 16.13 -8.41
C THR A 66 -19.32 14.92 -9.24
N ILE A 67 -18.32 14.09 -9.59
CA ILE A 67 -18.51 12.92 -10.43
C ILE A 67 -18.13 11.67 -9.61
N SER A 68 -18.96 10.61 -9.70
CA SER A 68 -18.74 9.34 -9.01
C SER A 68 -18.15 8.28 -9.93
N TYR A 69 -17.16 7.53 -9.43
CA TYR A 69 -16.55 6.39 -10.11
C TYR A 69 -16.54 5.14 -9.21
N PRO A 70 -16.81 3.95 -9.74
CA PRO A 70 -17.43 3.74 -11.03
C PRO A 70 -18.88 4.27 -11.00
N LYS A 71 -19.53 4.32 -12.16
CA LYS A 71 -20.97 4.67 -12.20
C LYS A 71 -21.79 3.56 -11.55
N TYR A 72 -22.82 3.97 -10.78
CA TYR A 72 -23.80 3.04 -10.21
C TYR A 72 -24.42 2.15 -11.34
N PRO A 73 -24.66 0.83 -11.13
CA PRO A 73 -24.58 0.10 -9.84
C PRO A 73 -23.20 -0.52 -9.52
N SER A 74 -22.16 -0.30 -10.35
CA SER A 74 -20.83 -0.84 -10.11
C SER A 74 -20.16 -0.15 -8.92
N TYR A 75 -19.19 -0.84 -8.28
CA TYR A 75 -18.37 -0.32 -7.21
C TYR A 75 -16.95 -0.89 -7.32
N TYR A 76 -15.97 -0.21 -6.74
CA TYR A 76 -14.63 -0.74 -6.54
C TYR A 76 -14.56 -1.59 -5.26
N ARG A 77 -13.53 -2.44 -5.18
CA ARG A 77 -13.18 -3.19 -3.97
C ARG A 77 -11.72 -2.95 -3.62
N ALA A 78 -11.47 -2.66 -2.36
CA ALA A 78 -10.11 -2.66 -1.83
C ALA A 78 -9.54 -4.08 -1.86
N THR A 79 -8.26 -4.20 -2.17
CA THR A 79 -7.54 -5.48 -2.24
C THR A 79 -6.40 -5.52 -1.24
N SER A 80 -5.82 -6.69 -1.01
CA SER A 80 -4.62 -6.84 -0.17
C SER A 80 -3.36 -6.24 -0.79
N GLN A 81 -3.42 -5.79 -2.04
CA GLN A 81 -2.30 -5.16 -2.72
C GLN A 81 -1.93 -3.83 -2.07
N CYS A 82 -2.94 -3.02 -1.70
CA CYS A 82 -2.74 -1.71 -1.12
C CYS A 82 -3.55 -1.55 0.17
N ARG A 83 -2.90 -1.08 1.23
CA ARG A 83 -3.55 -0.74 2.49
C ARG A 83 -4.39 0.55 2.42
N ASP A 84 -4.08 1.39 1.45
CA ASP A 84 -4.68 2.71 1.26
C ASP A 84 -5.34 2.77 -0.12
N ILE A 85 -6.40 3.56 -0.26
CA ILE A 85 -6.93 3.93 -1.56
C ILE A 85 -6.20 5.18 -2.01
N GLN A 86 -5.53 5.08 -3.15
CA GLN A 86 -4.64 6.09 -3.69
C GLN A 86 -5.09 6.52 -5.08
N ILE A 87 -4.85 7.78 -5.40
CA ILE A 87 -5.15 8.33 -6.72
C ILE A 87 -3.99 9.22 -7.19
N ARG A 88 -3.67 9.14 -8.47
CA ARG A 88 -2.72 10.03 -9.13
C ARG A 88 -3.42 10.82 -10.21
N ASN A 89 -3.25 12.13 -10.19
CA ASN A 89 -3.65 12.98 -11.28
C ASN A 89 -2.68 12.81 -12.45
N THR A 90 -3.19 12.39 -13.61
CA THR A 90 -2.42 12.20 -14.86
C THR A 90 -2.71 13.29 -15.88
N GLY A 91 -3.38 14.36 -15.46
CA GLY A 91 -3.68 15.52 -16.31
C GLY A 91 -2.43 16.25 -16.81
N ASN A 92 -2.63 17.08 -17.85
CA ASN A 92 -1.56 17.85 -18.47
C ASN A 92 -1.37 19.26 -17.86
N GLY A 93 -2.20 19.63 -16.90
CA GLY A 93 -2.17 20.95 -16.23
C GLY A 93 -2.78 22.10 -17.05
N LYS A 94 -3.03 21.88 -18.34
CA LYS A 94 -3.63 22.85 -19.25
C LYS A 94 -5.13 22.61 -19.41
N ASP A 95 -5.48 21.45 -19.96
CA ASP A 95 -6.85 21.07 -20.24
C ASP A 95 -7.45 20.24 -19.11
N TYR A 96 -6.62 19.47 -18.42
CA TYR A 96 -6.95 18.60 -17.30
C TYR A 96 -6.18 19.06 -16.06
N GLY A 97 -6.88 19.74 -15.18
CA GLY A 97 -6.29 20.41 -14.01
C GLY A 97 -6.23 19.57 -12.75
N PRO A 98 -5.88 20.22 -11.63
CA PRO A 98 -6.02 19.62 -10.31
C PRO A 98 -7.49 19.38 -9.99
N PHE A 99 -7.75 18.44 -9.09
CA PHE A 99 -9.07 18.12 -8.62
C PHE A 99 -9.04 17.73 -7.14
N ASP A 100 -10.19 17.69 -6.50
CA ASP A 100 -10.33 17.10 -5.19
C ASP A 100 -10.98 15.71 -5.32
N ALA A 101 -10.53 14.76 -4.52
CA ALA A 101 -11.09 13.41 -4.49
C ALA A 101 -11.40 12.97 -3.07
N CYS A 102 -12.40 12.12 -2.91
CA CYS A 102 -12.72 11.45 -1.65
C CYS A 102 -13.25 10.03 -1.90
N VAL A 103 -13.29 9.22 -0.85
CA VAL A 103 -13.86 7.88 -0.88
C VAL A 103 -15.25 7.89 -0.25
N ASN A 104 -16.25 7.49 -1.03
CA ASN A 104 -17.58 7.17 -0.51
C ASN A 104 -17.68 5.66 -0.32
N PHE A 105 -17.66 5.21 0.93
CA PHE A 105 -17.82 3.78 1.25
C PHE A 105 -19.26 3.34 0.98
N TYR A 106 -19.41 2.15 0.39
CA TYR A 106 -20.70 1.57 0.03
C TYR A 106 -21.69 1.59 1.21
N GLY A 107 -22.90 2.09 0.96
CA GLY A 107 -23.93 2.26 1.99
C GLY A 107 -23.80 3.53 2.85
N ARG A 108 -22.86 4.43 2.53
CA ARG A 108 -22.75 5.74 3.17
C ARG A 108 -23.30 6.82 2.27
N ALA A 109 -23.96 7.81 2.88
CA ALA A 109 -24.51 8.94 2.15
C ALA A 109 -23.46 10.00 1.77
N THR A 110 -22.34 10.03 2.49
CA THR A 110 -21.27 11.02 2.32
C THR A 110 -19.92 10.34 2.14
N CYS A 111 -18.98 11.03 1.51
CA CYS A 111 -17.60 10.58 1.47
C CYS A 111 -16.86 10.87 2.79
N ASN A 112 -15.66 10.27 2.94
CA ASN A 112 -14.83 10.39 4.13
C ASN A 112 -14.33 11.85 4.34
N TYR A 113 -13.38 12.27 3.51
CA TYR A 113 -12.79 13.62 3.50
C TYR A 113 -12.29 13.95 2.09
N TRP A 114 -12.33 15.23 1.73
CA TRP A 114 -11.81 15.69 0.46
C TRP A 114 -10.30 15.87 0.51
N THR A 115 -9.61 15.37 -0.50
CA THR A 115 -8.16 15.47 -0.66
C THR A 115 -7.84 16.17 -1.96
N HIS A 116 -7.07 17.24 -1.92
CA HIS A 116 -6.59 17.91 -3.12
C HIS A 116 -5.53 17.07 -3.84
N VAL A 117 -5.68 16.87 -5.15
CA VAL A 117 -4.83 16.03 -6.00
C VAL A 117 -4.21 16.88 -7.12
N PRO A 118 -3.02 17.47 -6.88
CA PRO A 118 -2.30 18.23 -7.89
C PRO A 118 -1.90 17.37 -9.08
N VAL A 119 -1.73 18.00 -10.24
CA VAL A 119 -1.26 17.34 -11.46
C VAL A 119 0.05 16.61 -11.21
N GLY A 120 0.15 15.38 -11.70
CA GLY A 120 1.33 14.51 -11.62
C GLY A 120 1.53 13.84 -10.25
N GLN A 121 0.75 14.15 -9.22
CA GLN A 121 0.99 13.69 -7.86
C GLN A 121 0.07 12.55 -7.44
N TRP A 122 0.62 11.60 -6.67
CA TRP A 122 -0.13 10.63 -5.90
C TRP A 122 -0.64 11.22 -4.58
N ARG A 123 -1.87 10.87 -4.22
CA ARG A 123 -2.47 11.18 -2.92
C ARG A 123 -3.21 9.97 -2.36
N ASN A 124 -3.10 9.76 -1.05
CA ASN A 124 -3.98 8.83 -0.34
C ASN A 124 -5.32 9.55 -0.10
N ILE A 125 -6.40 8.98 -0.59
CA ILE A 125 -7.77 9.51 -0.41
C ILE A 125 -8.55 8.72 0.64
N ALA A 126 -8.05 7.57 1.06
CA ALA A 126 -8.42 6.86 2.29
C ALA A 126 -7.25 6.01 2.75
N THR A 127 -7.10 5.83 4.06
CA THR A 127 -6.01 5.06 4.67
C THR A 127 -6.56 3.92 5.52
N ASN A 128 -5.75 2.86 5.68
CA ASN A 128 -6.09 1.68 6.49
C ASN A 128 -7.43 1.03 6.07
N VAL A 129 -7.67 0.92 4.79
CA VAL A 129 -8.90 0.34 4.26
C VAL A 129 -8.80 -1.17 4.29
N LYS A 130 -9.79 -1.82 4.89
CA LYS A 130 -9.86 -3.28 4.99
C LYS A 130 -10.12 -3.91 3.61
N ASP A 131 -9.44 -5.03 3.33
CA ASP A 131 -9.64 -5.81 2.11
C ASP A 131 -11.10 -6.17 1.89
N GLY A 132 -11.53 -6.14 0.65
CA GLY A 132 -12.91 -6.42 0.26
C GLY A 132 -13.89 -5.25 0.48
N THR A 133 -13.47 -4.15 1.12
CA THR A 133 -14.30 -2.96 1.31
C THR A 133 -14.77 -2.43 -0.02
N LYS A 134 -16.09 -2.26 -0.18
CA LYS A 134 -16.74 -1.68 -1.36
C LYS A 134 -16.77 -0.17 -1.26
N PHE A 135 -16.47 0.51 -2.36
CA PHE A 135 -16.43 1.98 -2.36
C PHE A 135 -16.62 2.58 -3.75
N TYR A 136 -16.83 3.90 -3.75
CA TYR A 136 -16.79 4.79 -4.90
C TYR A 136 -15.71 5.83 -4.68
N VAL A 137 -15.13 6.32 -5.74
CA VAL A 137 -14.29 7.53 -5.72
C VAL A 137 -15.15 8.68 -6.24
N TRP A 138 -15.33 9.71 -5.44
CA TRP A 138 -15.95 10.95 -5.86
C TRP A 138 -14.85 11.95 -6.20
N VAL A 139 -14.98 12.57 -7.35
CA VAL A 139 -14.06 13.59 -7.84
C VAL A 139 -14.82 14.88 -8.02
N ARG A 140 -14.27 15.96 -7.47
CA ARG A 140 -14.78 17.32 -7.60
C ARG A 140 -13.79 18.15 -8.40
N ILE A 141 -14.26 18.76 -9.49
CA ILE A 141 -13.44 19.55 -10.41
C ILE A 141 -14.10 20.89 -10.71
N ASP A 142 -13.28 21.90 -10.91
CA ASP A 142 -13.71 23.22 -11.39
C ASP A 142 -13.75 23.24 -12.92
N LEU A 143 -14.94 23.09 -13.46
CA LEU A 143 -15.18 23.06 -14.91
C LEU A 143 -15.19 24.46 -15.55
N GLY A 144 -15.22 25.52 -14.76
CA GLY A 144 -15.04 26.88 -15.25
C GLY A 144 -13.61 27.17 -15.70
N ARG A 145 -12.67 26.32 -15.30
CA ARG A 145 -11.24 26.51 -15.56
C ARG A 145 -10.60 25.39 -16.38
N TYR A 146 -11.11 24.18 -16.29
CA TYR A 146 -10.53 23.01 -16.95
C TYR A 146 -11.60 22.21 -17.70
N TYR A 147 -11.20 21.53 -18.77
CA TYR A 147 -12.12 20.69 -19.56
C TYR A 147 -12.44 19.35 -18.87
N GLY A 148 -11.70 18.99 -17.83
CA GLY A 148 -11.92 17.76 -17.14
C GLY A 148 -10.73 17.32 -16.28
N PHE A 149 -10.66 16.03 -16.01
CA PHE A 149 -9.53 15.42 -15.33
C PHE A 149 -9.21 14.04 -15.91
N THR A 150 -8.00 13.59 -15.69
CA THR A 150 -7.58 12.21 -15.92
C THR A 150 -6.80 11.73 -14.70
N ALA A 151 -7.02 10.46 -14.30
CA ALA A 151 -6.37 9.89 -13.15
C ALA A 151 -6.19 8.39 -13.28
N VAL A 152 -5.29 7.84 -12.48
CA VAL A 152 -5.21 6.41 -12.18
C VAL A 152 -5.39 6.21 -10.68
N GLY A 153 -6.04 5.11 -10.31
CA GLY A 153 -6.23 4.74 -8.91
C GLY A 153 -5.62 3.40 -8.60
N ASP A 154 -5.21 3.22 -7.32
CA ASP A 154 -4.62 1.99 -6.86
C ASP A 154 -5.10 1.65 -5.43
N TRP A 155 -5.52 0.36 -5.20
CA TRP A 155 -6.12 -0.12 -3.96
C TRP A 155 -6.10 -1.64 -3.81
#